data_47eccfa6db0ae0ec99bda8605b0ddcd2
#
_entry.id   47eccfa6db0ae0ec99bda8605b0ddcd2
#
_cell.length_a   1.000
_cell.length_b   1.000
_cell.length_c   1.000
_cell.angle_alpha   90.00
_cell.angle_beta   90.00
_cell.angle_gamma   90.00
#
_symmetry.space_group_name_H-M   'P 1'
#
loop_
_entity.id
_entity.type
_entity.pdbx_description
1 polymer ?
#
loop_
_entity_poly.entity_id
_entity_poly.type
_entity_poly.pdbx_seq_one_letter_code
_entity_poly.pdbx_strand_id
1 'polypeptide(L)'
;MSLPAPTLAELPFHSYIDGSGRVAPDLKGAIGLYAIFDATDSVQYIGYSRDMRLSLLQHLVRCPQRCRGYKAIAIERPDRPWLEAVKQQWLAELGTVPLGNDCDRARWENAIDVREQMTEAERTAWASADPFTQPKLLKQVARRVEAAILEELQQRSLQEPLVFNAKLKESGRLDLK
;
A
#
# COMPACT_ATOMS: atom_id res chain seq x y z
N MET A 1 -33.16 4.26 -0.57
CA MET A 1 -32.68 3.03 0.12
C MET A 1 -31.39 2.61 -0.55
N SER A 2 -30.28 2.64 0.15
CA SER A 2 -29.03 2.06 -0.35
C SER A 2 -29.23 0.53 -0.37
N LEU A 3 -28.90 -0.10 -1.50
CA LEU A 3 -28.83 -1.55 -1.57
C LEU A 3 -27.88 -2.06 -0.47
N PRO A 4 -28.18 -3.21 0.17
CA PRO A 4 -27.25 -3.78 1.13
C PRO A 4 -25.90 -4.01 0.42
N ALA A 5 -24.83 -3.58 1.05
CA ALA A 5 -23.50 -3.81 0.52
C ALA A 5 -23.21 -5.32 0.51
N PRO A 6 -22.53 -5.83 -0.53
CA PRO A 6 -22.12 -7.23 -0.54
C PRO A 6 -21.17 -7.51 0.63
N THR A 7 -21.24 -8.71 1.15
CA THR A 7 -20.29 -9.19 2.13
C THR A 7 -18.92 -9.35 1.48
N LEU A 8 -17.86 -9.31 2.30
CA LEU A 8 -16.51 -9.54 1.79
C LEU A 8 -16.38 -10.95 1.17
N ALA A 9 -17.10 -11.94 1.69
CA ALA A 9 -17.11 -13.30 1.18
C ALA A 9 -17.69 -13.39 -0.26
N GLU A 10 -18.71 -12.60 -0.58
CA GLU A 10 -19.40 -12.62 -1.89
C GLU A 10 -18.59 -11.96 -3.01
N LEU A 11 -17.60 -11.14 -2.68
CA LEU A 11 -16.79 -10.45 -3.69
C LEU A 11 -15.76 -11.37 -4.34
N PRO A 12 -15.51 -11.21 -5.65
CA PRO A 12 -14.48 -11.98 -6.34
C PRO A 12 -13.09 -11.62 -5.83
N PHE A 13 -12.24 -12.63 -5.70
CA PHE A 13 -10.83 -12.49 -5.39
C PHE A 13 -10.02 -12.24 -6.66
N HIS A 14 -9.15 -11.25 -6.64
CA HIS A 14 -8.24 -10.90 -7.72
C HIS A 14 -6.79 -11.03 -7.27
N SER A 15 -5.94 -11.59 -8.14
CA SER A 15 -4.50 -11.53 -7.94
C SER A 15 -4.02 -10.08 -7.93
N TYR A 16 -3.14 -9.72 -7.02
CA TYR A 16 -2.67 -8.34 -6.88
C TYR A 16 -1.96 -7.82 -8.13
N ILE A 17 -1.06 -8.65 -8.67
CA ILE A 17 -0.44 -8.45 -9.99
C ILE A 17 -1.11 -9.48 -10.92
N ASP A 18 -1.77 -9.00 -11.96
CA ASP A 18 -2.48 -9.84 -12.90
C ASP A 18 -1.54 -10.58 -13.89
N GLY A 19 -2.10 -11.42 -14.75
CA GLY A 19 -1.33 -12.20 -15.73
C GLY A 19 -0.60 -11.34 -16.78
N SER A 20 -0.92 -10.05 -16.90
CA SER A 20 -0.23 -9.07 -17.75
C SER A 20 0.82 -8.25 -16.99
N GLY A 21 1.03 -8.51 -15.71
CA GLY A 21 1.97 -7.79 -14.85
C GLY A 21 1.46 -6.41 -14.41
N ARG A 22 0.14 -6.23 -14.30
CA ARG A 22 -0.49 -4.96 -13.92
C ARG A 22 -1.30 -5.10 -12.62
N VAL A 23 -1.44 -3.98 -11.92
CA VAL A 23 -2.24 -3.90 -10.68
C VAL A 23 -3.57 -3.24 -11.00
N ALA A 24 -4.67 -3.97 -10.83
CA ALA A 24 -6.04 -3.48 -10.88
C ALA A 24 -6.30 -2.42 -11.98
N PRO A 25 -6.00 -2.68 -13.26
CA PRO A 25 -6.12 -1.67 -14.32
C PRO A 25 -7.53 -1.10 -14.44
N ASP A 26 -8.55 -1.90 -14.16
CA ASP A 26 -9.96 -1.51 -14.24
C ASP A 26 -10.42 -0.61 -13.09
N LEU A 27 -9.62 -0.49 -12.03
CA LEU A 27 -9.91 0.36 -10.87
C LEU A 27 -9.27 1.75 -10.94
N LYS A 28 -8.69 2.13 -12.08
CA LYS A 28 -8.09 3.46 -12.26
C LYS A 28 -9.16 4.54 -12.16
N GLY A 29 -8.98 5.46 -11.19
CA GLY A 29 -9.94 6.53 -10.92
C GLY A 29 -11.25 6.05 -10.31
N ALA A 30 -11.41 4.76 -10.03
CA ALA A 30 -12.60 4.23 -9.40
C ALA A 30 -12.62 4.53 -7.90
N ILE A 31 -13.77 5.02 -7.45
CA ILE A 31 -14.05 5.27 -6.04
C ILE A 31 -14.58 3.97 -5.43
N GLY A 32 -14.11 3.60 -4.26
CA GLY A 32 -14.66 2.42 -3.61
C GLY A 32 -13.86 1.90 -2.43
N LEU A 33 -14.22 0.71 -2.02
CA LEU A 33 -13.68 -0.02 -0.89
C LEU A 33 -12.91 -1.24 -1.38
N TYR A 34 -11.82 -1.58 -0.69
CA TYR A 34 -11.02 -2.76 -1.00
C TYR A 34 -10.49 -3.43 0.26
N ALA A 35 -10.27 -4.73 0.16
CA ALA A 35 -9.58 -5.53 1.15
C ALA A 35 -8.36 -6.20 0.52
N ILE A 36 -7.23 -6.16 1.21
CA ILE A 36 -5.95 -6.71 0.73
C ILE A 36 -5.65 -7.99 1.50
N PHE A 37 -5.23 -9.01 0.76
CA PHE A 37 -4.94 -10.36 1.27
C PHE A 37 -3.46 -10.71 1.06
N ASP A 38 -2.90 -11.46 2.01
CA ASP A 38 -1.57 -12.05 1.89
C ASP A 38 -1.59 -13.43 1.19
N ALA A 39 -0.44 -14.10 1.17
CA ALA A 39 -0.28 -15.42 0.56
C ALA A 39 -1.03 -16.56 1.29
N THR A 40 -1.54 -16.31 2.48
CA THR A 40 -2.34 -17.27 3.27
C THR A 40 -3.83 -16.98 3.21
N ASP A 41 -4.25 -16.08 2.29
CA ASP A 41 -5.62 -15.59 2.16
C ASP A 41 -6.14 -14.87 3.42
N SER A 42 -5.23 -14.36 4.24
CA SER A 42 -5.57 -13.55 5.41
C SER A 42 -5.67 -12.08 5.06
N VAL A 43 -6.73 -11.42 5.52
CA VAL A 43 -6.92 -9.97 5.29
C VAL A 43 -5.88 -9.19 6.08
N GLN A 44 -5.12 -8.37 5.37
CA GLN A 44 -4.07 -7.52 5.94
C GLN A 44 -4.50 -6.08 6.15
N TYR A 45 -5.39 -5.58 5.30
CA TYR A 45 -5.87 -4.21 5.35
C TYR A 45 -7.22 -4.06 4.63
N ILE A 46 -8.10 -3.22 5.17
CA ILE A 46 -9.34 -2.77 4.52
C ILE A 46 -9.31 -1.25 4.45
N GLY A 47 -9.47 -0.71 3.24
CA GLY A 47 -9.49 0.73 3.02
C GLY A 47 -10.47 1.14 1.93
N TYR A 48 -10.71 2.45 1.84
CA TYR A 48 -11.46 3.05 0.74
C TYR A 48 -10.71 4.23 0.15
N SER A 49 -10.95 4.51 -1.12
CA SER A 49 -10.19 5.52 -1.87
C SER A 49 -11.04 6.15 -2.96
N ARG A 50 -10.62 7.32 -3.42
CA ARG A 50 -11.13 7.98 -4.64
C ARG A 50 -10.47 7.47 -5.93
N ASP A 51 -9.32 6.83 -5.79
CA ASP A 51 -8.64 6.08 -6.85
C ASP A 51 -8.07 4.81 -6.23
N MET A 52 -8.87 3.73 -6.30
CA MET A 52 -8.49 2.45 -5.70
C MET A 52 -7.21 1.89 -6.29
N ARG A 53 -6.98 2.07 -7.61
CA ARG A 53 -5.76 1.57 -8.24
C ARG A 53 -4.51 2.25 -7.69
N LEU A 54 -4.53 3.58 -7.56
CA LEU A 54 -3.40 4.32 -6.99
C LEU A 54 -3.13 3.87 -5.55
N SER A 55 -4.17 3.72 -4.74
CA SER A 55 -4.03 3.23 -3.36
C SER A 55 -3.48 1.81 -3.30
N LEU A 56 -3.93 0.90 -4.16
CA LEU A 56 -3.39 -0.46 -4.25
C LEU A 56 -1.91 -0.46 -4.65
N LEU A 57 -1.49 0.38 -5.59
CA LEU A 57 -0.08 0.56 -5.96
C LEU A 57 0.76 1.09 -4.78
N GLN A 58 0.25 2.07 -4.03
CA GLN A 58 0.91 2.60 -2.85
C GLN A 58 1.08 1.52 -1.76
N HIS A 59 0.04 0.73 -1.50
CA HIS A 59 0.14 -0.38 -0.56
C HIS A 59 1.13 -1.45 -1.03
N LEU A 60 1.20 -1.72 -2.32
CA LEU A 60 2.13 -2.68 -2.89
C LEU A 60 3.60 -2.30 -2.63
N VAL A 61 3.95 -1.02 -2.78
CA VAL A 61 5.32 -0.57 -2.51
C VAL A 61 5.63 -0.47 -1.02
N ARG A 62 4.64 -0.18 -0.18
CA ARG A 62 4.78 -0.08 1.27
C ARG A 62 4.89 -1.43 1.97
N CYS A 63 4.11 -2.41 1.49
CA CYS A 63 4.00 -3.75 2.09
C CYS A 63 3.99 -4.84 1.01
N PRO A 64 5.04 -4.97 0.17
CA PRO A 64 5.00 -5.83 -1.01
C PRO A 64 4.74 -7.30 -0.67
N GLN A 65 5.26 -7.79 0.44
CA GLN A 65 5.11 -9.19 0.87
C GLN A 65 3.69 -9.53 1.35
N ARG A 66 2.92 -8.52 1.78
CA ARG A 66 1.56 -8.69 2.29
C ARG A 66 0.47 -8.42 1.25
N CYS A 67 0.84 -8.01 0.04
CA CYS A 67 -0.07 -7.70 -1.05
C CYS A 67 -0.06 -8.82 -2.09
N ARG A 68 -0.86 -9.86 -1.90
CA ARG A 68 -0.95 -11.01 -2.81
C ARG A 68 -2.24 -11.07 -3.59
N GLY A 69 -3.32 -10.59 -3.01
CA GLY A 69 -4.61 -10.48 -3.67
C GLY A 69 -5.45 -9.37 -3.08
N TYR A 70 -6.55 -9.08 -3.74
CA TYR A 70 -7.50 -8.09 -3.25
C TYR A 70 -8.93 -8.45 -3.66
N LYS A 71 -9.88 -7.92 -2.90
CA LYS A 71 -11.30 -7.83 -3.25
C LYS A 71 -11.70 -6.36 -3.22
N ALA A 72 -12.58 -5.92 -4.11
CA ALA A 72 -12.98 -4.53 -4.19
C ALA A 72 -14.43 -4.36 -4.63
N ILE A 73 -15.04 -3.25 -4.21
CA ILE A 73 -16.31 -2.77 -4.71
C ILE A 73 -16.20 -1.30 -5.09
N ALA A 74 -16.59 -0.99 -6.32
CA ALA A 74 -16.61 0.38 -6.84
C ALA A 74 -18.00 1.01 -6.65
N ILE A 75 -18.02 2.33 -6.42
CA ILE A 75 -19.24 3.14 -6.38
C ILE A 75 -19.15 4.28 -7.40
N GLU A 76 -20.29 4.69 -7.94
CA GLU A 76 -20.32 5.74 -8.97
C GLU A 76 -20.06 7.16 -8.43
N ARG A 77 -20.46 7.41 -7.18
CA ARG A 77 -20.36 8.71 -6.53
C ARG A 77 -19.74 8.60 -5.15
N PRO A 78 -18.94 9.59 -4.72
CA PRO A 78 -18.38 9.60 -3.39
C PRO A 78 -19.47 9.58 -2.32
N ASP A 79 -19.50 8.54 -1.50
CA ASP A 79 -20.38 8.40 -0.35
C ASP A 79 -19.54 7.91 0.85
N ARG A 80 -18.94 8.85 1.55
CA ARG A 80 -18.07 8.53 2.70
C ARG A 80 -18.80 7.81 3.83
N PRO A 81 -20.03 8.22 4.23
CA PRO A 81 -20.79 7.49 5.24
C PRO A 81 -21.04 6.03 4.86
N TRP A 82 -21.41 5.78 3.61
CA TRP A 82 -21.63 4.43 3.11
C TRP A 82 -20.33 3.61 3.10
N LEU A 83 -19.24 4.19 2.57
CA LEU A 83 -17.92 3.52 2.55
C LEU A 83 -17.45 3.14 3.95
N GLU A 84 -17.63 4.02 4.92
CA GLU A 84 -17.27 3.72 6.31
C GLU A 84 -18.16 2.64 6.92
N ALA A 85 -19.46 2.67 6.66
CA ALA A 85 -20.40 1.66 7.14
C ALA A 85 -20.06 0.27 6.58
N VAL A 86 -19.76 0.17 5.29
CA VAL A 86 -19.36 -1.09 4.64
C VAL A 86 -18.00 -1.57 5.16
N LYS A 87 -17.07 -0.67 5.39
CA LYS A 87 -15.78 -1.02 6.02
C LYS A 87 -16.00 -1.64 7.39
N GLN A 88 -16.84 -1.06 8.22
CA GLN A 88 -17.17 -1.61 9.54
C GLN A 88 -17.90 -2.96 9.44
N GLN A 89 -18.79 -3.11 8.46
CA GLN A 89 -19.44 -4.39 8.18
C GLN A 89 -18.41 -5.49 7.85
N TRP A 90 -17.44 -5.20 6.96
CA TRP A 90 -16.40 -6.18 6.61
C TRP A 90 -15.47 -6.49 7.78
N LEU A 91 -15.11 -5.50 8.60
CA LEU A 91 -14.35 -5.72 9.84
C LEU A 91 -15.10 -6.63 10.82
N ALA A 92 -16.40 -6.41 11.00
CA ALA A 92 -17.25 -7.26 11.84
C ALA A 92 -17.37 -8.68 11.27
N GLU A 93 -17.48 -8.83 9.96
CA GLU A 93 -17.52 -10.13 9.27
C GLU A 93 -16.25 -10.95 9.51
N LEU A 94 -15.08 -10.31 9.56
CA LEU A 94 -13.81 -10.96 9.87
C LEU A 94 -13.70 -11.43 11.33
N GLY A 95 -14.41 -10.81 12.24
CA GLY A 95 -14.34 -11.10 13.69
C GLY A 95 -13.05 -10.65 14.37
N THR A 96 -12.06 -10.18 13.61
CA THR A 96 -10.78 -9.62 14.08
C THR A 96 -10.39 -8.41 13.24
N VAL A 97 -9.73 -7.43 13.86
CA VAL A 97 -9.21 -6.27 13.13
C VAL A 97 -7.87 -6.64 12.48
N PRO A 98 -7.72 -6.49 11.15
CA PRO A 98 -6.45 -6.72 10.49
C PRO A 98 -5.35 -5.80 11.06
N LEU A 99 -4.11 -6.29 11.13
CA LEU A 99 -2.98 -5.51 11.67
C LEU A 99 -2.80 -4.16 10.96
N GLY A 100 -3.05 -4.12 9.65
CA GLY A 100 -2.98 -2.88 8.86
C GLY A 100 -4.06 -1.86 9.19
N ASN A 101 -5.14 -2.26 9.85
CA ASN A 101 -6.19 -1.37 10.34
C ASN A 101 -6.02 -1.03 11.83
N ASP A 102 -5.03 -1.59 12.50
CA ASP A 102 -4.75 -1.43 13.91
C ASP A 102 -3.30 -1.00 14.17
N CYS A 103 -2.47 -1.84 14.75
CA CYS A 103 -1.10 -1.49 15.20
C CYS A 103 -0.12 -1.20 14.03
N ASP A 104 -0.30 -1.79 12.86
CA ASP A 104 0.51 -1.56 11.66
C ASP A 104 -0.04 -0.44 10.73
N ARG A 105 -1.05 0.29 11.15
CA ARG A 105 -1.76 1.26 10.33
C ARG A 105 -0.84 2.29 9.67
N ALA A 106 0.14 2.80 10.41
CA ALA A 106 1.08 3.78 9.88
C ALA A 106 1.88 3.26 8.68
N ARG A 107 2.26 1.98 8.69
CA ARG A 107 2.95 1.33 7.57
C ARG A 107 2.11 1.26 6.31
N TRP A 108 0.81 1.07 6.45
CA TRP A 108 -0.12 0.97 5.33
C TRP A 108 -0.55 2.32 4.77
N GLU A 109 -0.71 3.32 5.62
CA GLU A 109 -1.31 4.62 5.26
C GLU A 109 -0.29 5.73 4.99
N ASN A 110 0.95 5.60 5.49
CA ASN A 110 1.97 6.64 5.35
C ASN A 110 3.07 6.24 4.37
N ALA A 111 3.78 7.25 3.86
CA ALA A 111 5.03 7.06 3.13
C ALA A 111 6.03 6.25 3.98
N ILE A 112 6.81 5.41 3.33
CA ILE A 112 7.85 4.61 3.99
C ILE A 112 8.87 5.55 4.66
N ASP A 113 9.16 5.32 5.93
CA ASP A 113 10.29 5.95 6.60
C ASP A 113 11.53 5.06 6.43
N VAL A 114 12.44 5.47 5.57
CA VAL A 114 13.62 4.66 5.24
C VAL A 114 14.60 4.51 6.42
N ARG A 115 14.49 5.37 7.45
CA ARG A 115 15.31 5.26 8.66
C ARG A 115 15.06 3.95 9.42
N GLU A 116 13.85 3.41 9.32
CA GLU A 116 13.51 2.10 9.89
C GLU A 116 14.22 0.93 9.19
N GLN A 117 14.69 1.15 7.96
CA GLN A 117 15.37 0.16 7.13
C GLN A 117 16.88 0.44 6.95
N MET A 118 17.44 1.37 7.72
CA MET A 118 18.87 1.62 7.73
C MET A 118 19.64 0.42 8.27
N THR A 119 20.75 0.09 7.61
CA THR A 119 21.77 -0.77 8.18
C THR A 119 22.43 -0.07 9.38
N GLU A 120 23.14 -0.82 10.22
CA GLU A 120 23.86 -0.23 11.35
C GLU A 120 24.91 0.77 10.87
N ALA A 121 25.64 0.48 9.79
CA ALA A 121 26.60 1.38 9.18
C ALA A 121 25.96 2.68 8.67
N GLU A 122 24.83 2.59 7.99
CA GLU A 122 24.06 3.76 7.52
C GLU A 122 23.56 4.61 8.68
N ARG A 123 23.08 3.99 9.74
CA ARG A 123 22.61 4.67 10.95
C ARG A 123 23.73 5.41 11.66
N THR A 124 24.89 4.79 11.82
CA THR A 124 26.07 5.39 12.42
C THR A 124 26.57 6.56 11.58
N ALA A 125 26.67 6.40 10.26
CA ALA A 125 27.09 7.45 9.36
C ALA A 125 26.12 8.65 9.39
N TRP A 126 24.82 8.41 9.39
CA TRP A 126 23.80 9.45 9.46
C TRP A 126 23.83 10.21 10.79
N ALA A 127 23.94 9.49 11.91
CA ALA A 127 23.96 10.09 13.26
C ALA A 127 25.20 10.97 13.50
N SER A 128 26.35 10.64 12.89
CA SER A 128 27.60 11.41 13.01
C SER A 128 27.78 12.49 11.94
N ALA A 129 26.88 12.56 10.95
CA ALA A 129 26.99 13.52 9.87
C ALA A 129 26.48 14.92 10.28
N ASP A 130 27.04 15.95 9.65
CA ASP A 130 26.56 17.32 9.78
C ASP A 130 25.16 17.51 9.13
N PRO A 131 24.40 18.57 9.52
CA PRO A 131 23.05 18.81 9.00
C PRO A 131 22.93 18.93 7.48
N PHE A 132 23.99 19.31 6.77
CA PHE A 132 23.98 19.43 5.31
C PHE A 132 24.22 18.08 4.62
N THR A 133 24.91 17.18 5.28
CA THR A 133 25.21 15.83 4.80
C THR A 133 24.09 14.85 5.08
N GLN A 134 23.38 14.99 6.20
CA GLN A 134 22.29 14.09 6.61
C GLN A 134 21.22 13.87 5.53
N PRO A 135 20.67 14.90 4.82
CA PRO A 135 19.69 14.67 3.77
C PRO A 135 20.24 13.89 2.57
N LYS A 136 21.54 14.04 2.26
CA LYS A 136 22.19 13.27 1.19
C LYS A 136 22.27 11.78 1.54
N LEU A 137 22.60 11.47 2.78
CA LEU A 137 22.62 10.08 3.27
C LEU A 137 21.24 9.47 3.28
N LEU A 138 20.22 10.19 3.76
CA LEU A 138 18.82 9.74 3.70
C LEU A 138 18.37 9.44 2.26
N LYS A 139 18.75 10.29 1.32
CA LYS A 139 18.45 10.08 -0.10
C LYS A 139 19.12 8.83 -0.66
N GLN A 140 20.36 8.51 -0.23
CA GLN A 140 21.04 7.29 -0.62
C GLN A 140 20.34 6.05 -0.06
N VAL A 141 19.94 6.07 1.21
CA VAL A 141 19.16 4.99 1.84
C VAL A 141 17.83 4.82 1.11
N ALA A 142 17.12 5.91 0.82
CA ALA A 142 15.86 5.87 0.07
C ALA A 142 16.01 5.21 -1.31
N ARG A 143 17.07 5.53 -2.04
CA ARG A 143 17.37 4.90 -3.34
C ARG A 143 17.67 3.41 -3.22
N ARG A 144 18.37 3.00 -2.16
CA ARG A 144 18.63 1.58 -1.89
C ARG A 144 17.34 0.83 -1.58
N VAL A 145 16.48 1.39 -0.72
CA VAL A 145 15.18 0.80 -0.37
C VAL A 145 14.27 0.72 -1.60
N GLU A 146 14.21 1.80 -2.40
CA GLU A 146 13.48 1.81 -3.67
C GLU A 146 13.94 0.69 -4.62
N ALA A 147 15.25 0.55 -4.80
CA ALA A 147 15.82 -0.48 -5.66
C ALA A 147 15.44 -1.90 -5.17
N ALA A 148 15.48 -2.15 -3.87
CA ALA A 148 15.07 -3.43 -3.29
C ALA A 148 13.58 -3.73 -3.52
N ILE A 149 12.70 -2.73 -3.37
CA ILE A 149 11.27 -2.86 -3.65
C ILE A 149 11.03 -3.19 -5.12
N LEU A 150 11.67 -2.45 -6.03
CA LEU A 150 11.53 -2.65 -7.47
C LEU A 150 12.03 -4.03 -7.90
N GLU A 151 13.15 -4.51 -7.34
CA GLU A 151 13.66 -5.85 -7.60
C GLU A 151 12.67 -6.92 -7.14
N GLU A 152 12.13 -6.82 -5.93
CA GLU A 152 11.12 -7.77 -5.42
C GLU A 152 9.88 -7.80 -6.32
N LEU A 153 9.37 -6.64 -6.74
CA LEU A 153 8.19 -6.55 -7.59
C LEU A 153 8.47 -7.05 -9.02
N GLN A 154 9.68 -6.85 -9.54
CA GLN A 154 10.11 -7.42 -10.81
C GLN A 154 10.14 -8.95 -10.75
N GLN A 155 10.64 -9.54 -9.66
CA GLN A 155 10.61 -10.99 -9.44
C GLN A 155 9.17 -11.53 -9.38
N ARG A 156 8.21 -10.71 -9.01
CA ARG A 156 6.78 -11.01 -9.04
C ARG A 156 6.11 -10.71 -10.38
N SER A 157 6.90 -10.46 -11.42
CA SER A 157 6.43 -10.19 -12.79
C SER A 157 5.64 -8.89 -12.97
N LEU A 158 5.85 -7.89 -12.11
CA LEU A 158 5.30 -6.55 -12.34
C LEU A 158 5.93 -5.96 -13.60
N GLN A 159 5.09 -5.55 -14.56
CA GLN A 159 5.53 -4.98 -15.84
C GLN A 159 5.28 -3.47 -15.94
N GLU A 160 4.45 -2.91 -15.07
CA GLU A 160 4.17 -1.50 -15.11
C GLU A 160 5.22 -0.66 -14.37
N PRO A 161 5.59 0.54 -14.91
CA PRO A 161 6.55 1.41 -14.27
C PRO A 161 5.96 2.02 -13.00
N LEU A 162 6.76 2.07 -11.95
CA LEU A 162 6.45 2.77 -10.71
C LEU A 162 7.28 4.05 -10.62
N VAL A 163 6.61 5.17 -10.37
CA VAL A 163 7.27 6.48 -10.28
C VAL A 163 7.23 6.97 -8.84
N PHE A 164 8.39 6.94 -8.18
CA PHE A 164 8.55 7.44 -6.82
C PHE A 164 8.73 8.96 -6.79
N ASN A 165 8.21 9.59 -5.74
CA ASN A 165 8.35 11.02 -5.52
C ASN A 165 9.77 11.37 -5.06
N ALA A 166 10.56 11.96 -5.95
CA ALA A 166 11.95 12.32 -5.67
C ALA A 166 12.12 13.32 -4.53
N LYS A 167 11.12 14.20 -4.31
CA LYS A 167 11.17 15.23 -3.26
C LYS A 167 11.13 14.65 -1.85
N LEU A 168 10.53 13.48 -1.67
CA LEU A 168 10.41 12.83 -0.36
C LEU A 168 11.73 12.20 0.10
N LYS A 169 12.62 11.84 -0.83
CA LYS A 169 13.84 11.08 -0.52
C LYS A 169 14.82 11.82 0.39
N GLU A 170 14.91 13.14 0.27
CA GLU A 170 15.82 13.96 1.10
C GLU A 170 15.35 14.05 2.55
N SER A 171 14.05 13.86 2.80
CA SER A 171 13.49 13.76 4.16
C SER A 171 13.46 12.32 4.68
N GLY A 172 14.03 11.37 3.97
CA GLY A 172 14.02 9.96 4.34
C GLY A 172 12.66 9.29 4.15
N ARG A 173 11.81 9.85 3.30
CA ARG A 173 10.50 9.28 2.96
C ARG A 173 10.49 8.73 1.55
N LEU A 174 9.74 7.66 1.35
CA LEU A 174 9.61 7.00 0.06
C LEU A 174 8.14 6.65 -0.20
N ASP A 175 7.59 7.15 -1.30
CA ASP A 175 6.23 6.85 -1.76
C ASP A 175 6.10 7.14 -3.25
N LEU A 176 5.03 6.62 -3.85
CA LEU A 176 4.70 6.91 -5.25
C LEU A 176 4.23 8.37 -5.43
N LYS A 177 4.36 8.83 -6.68
CA LYS A 177 3.99 10.19 -7.09
C LYS A 177 2.49 10.33 -7.22
#